data_79a14705ef6c19e9012215372909699c
#
_entry.id   79a14705ef6c19e9012215372909699c
#
_cell.length_a   1.000
_cell.length_b   1.000
_cell.length_c   1.000
_cell.angle_alpha   90.00
_cell.angle_beta   90.00
_cell.angle_gamma   90.00
#
_symmetry.space_group_name_H-M   'P 1'
#
loop_
_entity.id
_entity.type
_entity.pdbx_description
1 polymer ?
#
loop_
_entity_poly.entity_id
_entity_poly.type
_entity_poly.pdbx_seq_one_letter_code
_entity_poly.pdbx_strand_id
1 'polypeptide(L)'
;MPAALKVKLSLEEDKRLLEISQSKETGKRVKQRAEAMRLSSHGWKVAQIADYFDWHEQTVREIIQRWKRDGEQGLYDLPKTGRPKQWQESDLKYIETCLEKDGQLYNSQQLSTKLREERQVTLSSDRVRKLLKKRVGYGNGREFPTRTSRIKKLKQLNKPI
;
A
#
# COMPACT_ATOMS: atom_id res chain seq x y z
N MET A 1 34.02 5.75 -23.84
CA MET A 1 33.32 6.54 -22.80
C MET A 1 31.81 6.43 -23.05
N PRO A 2 30.98 6.07 -22.08
CA PRO A 2 29.53 6.04 -22.28
C PRO A 2 29.04 7.45 -22.57
N ALA A 3 28.16 7.60 -23.57
CA ALA A 3 27.60 8.88 -23.98
C ALA A 3 26.93 9.58 -22.79
N ALA A 4 27.16 10.90 -22.66
CA ALA A 4 26.58 11.70 -21.58
C ALA A 4 25.04 11.60 -21.63
N LEU A 5 24.45 11.15 -20.54
CA LEU A 5 22.99 11.02 -20.41
C LEU A 5 22.42 12.45 -20.28
N LYS A 6 21.96 13.02 -21.39
CA LYS A 6 21.33 14.35 -21.42
C LYS A 6 19.83 14.21 -21.74
N VAL A 7 19.04 15.06 -21.14
CA VAL A 7 17.62 15.25 -21.47
C VAL A 7 17.50 16.43 -22.41
N LYS A 8 16.69 16.28 -23.46
CA LYS A 8 16.23 17.39 -24.29
C LYS A 8 14.78 17.63 -23.95
N LEU A 9 14.45 18.82 -23.51
CA LEU A 9 13.08 19.23 -23.19
C LEU A 9 12.57 20.21 -24.25
N SER A 10 11.30 20.12 -24.60
CA SER A 10 10.60 21.16 -25.33
C SER A 10 10.31 22.37 -24.41
N LEU A 11 10.00 23.50 -24.97
CA LEU A 11 9.60 24.70 -24.22
C LEU A 11 8.36 24.45 -23.34
N GLU A 12 7.44 23.62 -23.80
CA GLU A 12 6.24 23.27 -23.06
C GLU A 12 6.55 22.33 -21.89
N GLU A 13 7.42 21.35 -22.11
CA GLU A 13 7.86 20.44 -21.05
C GLU A 13 8.64 21.18 -19.94
N ASP A 14 9.52 22.11 -20.32
CA ASP A 14 10.26 22.91 -19.33
C ASP A 14 9.32 23.78 -18.49
N LYS A 15 8.31 24.41 -19.10
CA LYS A 15 7.28 25.17 -18.37
C LYS A 15 6.50 24.29 -17.40
N ARG A 16 6.04 23.11 -17.84
CA ARG A 16 5.34 22.16 -16.98
C ARG A 16 6.19 21.68 -15.81
N LEU A 17 7.46 21.34 -16.06
CA LEU A 17 8.41 20.96 -15.02
C LEU A 17 8.66 22.08 -14.02
N LEU A 18 8.69 23.34 -14.49
CA LEU A 18 8.79 24.50 -13.60
C LEU A 18 7.56 24.59 -12.70
N GLU A 19 6.36 24.49 -13.24
CA GLU A 19 5.10 24.50 -12.50
C GLU A 19 5.06 23.38 -11.44
N ILE A 20 5.44 22.14 -11.81
CA ILE A 20 5.52 21.01 -10.91
C ILE A 20 6.51 21.28 -9.76
N SER A 21 7.68 21.86 -10.06
CA SER A 21 8.71 22.16 -9.06
C SER A 21 8.25 23.22 -8.04
N GLN A 22 7.39 24.15 -8.44
CA GLN A 22 6.87 25.24 -7.61
C GLN A 22 5.52 24.92 -6.94
N SER A 23 4.78 23.93 -7.42
CA SER A 23 3.45 23.59 -6.92
C SER A 23 3.46 23.22 -5.43
N LYS A 24 2.56 23.79 -4.64
CA LYS A 24 2.40 23.46 -3.20
C LYS A 24 1.85 22.07 -2.95
N GLU A 25 1.07 21.54 -3.88
CA GLU A 25 0.39 20.24 -3.75
C GLU A 25 1.28 19.05 -4.08
N THR A 26 2.34 19.28 -4.86
CA THR A 26 3.24 18.22 -5.32
C THR A 26 4.23 17.81 -4.22
N GLY A 27 4.43 16.52 -4.03
CA GLY A 27 5.35 15.99 -3.04
C GLY A 27 6.82 16.38 -3.31
N LYS A 28 7.61 16.60 -2.25
CA LYS A 28 9.01 17.05 -2.32
C LYS A 28 9.85 16.26 -3.34
N ARG A 29 9.72 14.93 -3.38
CA ARG A 29 10.49 14.08 -4.30
C ARG A 29 10.18 14.36 -5.77
N VAL A 30 8.92 14.59 -6.11
CA VAL A 30 8.51 14.87 -7.49
C VAL A 30 9.03 16.23 -7.93
N LYS A 31 8.98 17.25 -7.06
CA LYS A 31 9.57 18.57 -7.31
C LYS A 31 11.07 18.50 -7.61
N GLN A 32 11.81 17.80 -6.76
CA GLN A 32 13.26 17.63 -6.93
C GLN A 32 13.60 16.89 -8.24
N ARG A 33 12.78 15.87 -8.62
CA ARG A 33 12.97 15.16 -9.89
C ARG A 33 12.67 16.07 -11.09
N ALA A 34 11.61 16.87 -11.02
CA ALA A 34 11.30 17.84 -12.06
C ALA A 34 12.43 18.85 -12.25
N GLU A 35 12.96 19.38 -11.16
CA GLU A 35 14.09 20.29 -11.19
C GLU A 35 15.36 19.62 -11.74
N ALA A 36 15.65 18.38 -11.36
CA ALA A 36 16.78 17.61 -11.88
C ALA A 36 16.68 17.42 -13.41
N MET A 37 15.48 17.22 -13.96
CA MET A 37 15.26 17.15 -15.41
C MET A 37 15.56 18.47 -16.09
N ARG A 38 15.12 19.58 -15.52
CA ARG A 38 15.42 20.92 -16.03
C ARG A 38 16.92 21.23 -16.01
N LEU A 39 17.62 20.92 -14.90
CA LEU A 39 19.07 21.08 -14.81
C LEU A 39 19.81 20.25 -15.87
N SER A 40 19.37 19.00 -16.10
CA SER A 40 19.93 18.13 -17.14
C SER A 40 19.73 18.72 -18.55
N SER A 41 18.57 19.33 -18.83
CA SER A 41 18.32 19.99 -20.14
C SER A 41 19.18 21.24 -20.33
N HIS A 42 19.49 21.95 -19.26
CA HIS A 42 20.42 23.09 -19.25
C HIS A 42 21.90 22.71 -19.31
N GLY A 43 22.19 21.41 -19.50
CA GLY A 43 23.54 20.93 -19.76
C GLY A 43 24.32 20.47 -18.53
N TRP A 44 23.70 20.43 -17.37
CA TRP A 44 24.36 19.92 -16.15
C TRP A 44 24.68 18.42 -16.31
N LYS A 45 25.88 18.06 -15.82
CA LYS A 45 26.31 16.65 -15.78
C LYS A 45 25.61 15.91 -14.63
N VAL A 46 25.48 14.60 -14.77
CA VAL A 46 24.89 13.73 -13.74
C VAL A 46 25.53 13.94 -12.37
N ALA A 47 26.88 14.05 -12.30
CA ALA A 47 27.60 14.30 -11.05
C ALA A 47 27.20 15.64 -10.41
N GLN A 48 27.09 16.73 -11.19
CA GLN A 48 26.69 18.04 -10.69
C GLN A 48 25.27 18.05 -10.13
N ILE A 49 24.34 17.34 -10.78
CA ILE A 49 22.95 17.21 -10.31
C ILE A 49 22.91 16.35 -9.04
N ALA A 50 23.71 15.29 -8.96
CA ALA A 50 23.83 14.43 -7.79
C ALA A 50 24.33 15.22 -6.58
N ASP A 51 25.40 16.00 -6.74
CA ASP A 51 25.97 16.86 -5.71
C ASP A 51 24.97 17.93 -5.23
N TYR A 52 24.24 18.57 -6.16
CA TYR A 52 23.26 19.61 -5.84
C TYR A 52 22.11 19.11 -4.96
N PHE A 53 21.62 17.88 -5.20
CA PHE A 53 20.51 17.29 -4.43
C PHE A 53 20.97 16.37 -3.29
N ASP A 54 22.28 16.18 -3.10
CA ASP A 54 22.84 15.16 -2.19
C ASP A 54 22.30 13.75 -2.53
N TRP A 55 22.35 13.40 -3.80
CA TRP A 55 21.93 12.12 -4.33
C TRP A 55 23.11 11.32 -4.87
N HIS A 56 22.93 9.99 -4.91
CA HIS A 56 23.86 9.15 -5.65
C HIS A 56 23.67 9.35 -7.17
N GLU A 57 24.75 9.37 -7.95
CA GLU A 57 24.69 9.54 -9.40
C GLU A 57 23.76 8.52 -10.10
N GLN A 58 23.70 7.28 -9.58
CA GLN A 58 22.82 6.26 -10.09
C GLN A 58 21.35 6.68 -9.99
N THR A 59 20.95 7.34 -8.91
CA THR A 59 19.60 7.88 -8.76
C THR A 59 19.25 8.88 -9.85
N VAL A 60 20.19 9.76 -10.18
CA VAL A 60 20.00 10.75 -11.26
C VAL A 60 19.84 10.03 -12.61
N ARG A 61 20.68 9.01 -12.88
CA ARG A 61 20.59 8.21 -14.12
C ARG A 61 19.24 7.50 -14.23
N GLU A 62 18.75 6.91 -13.16
CA GLU A 62 17.44 6.25 -13.12
C GLU A 62 16.29 7.21 -13.39
N ILE A 63 16.32 8.41 -12.79
CA ILE A 63 15.29 9.43 -13.02
C ILE A 63 15.29 9.88 -14.48
N ILE A 64 16.46 10.11 -15.08
CA ILE A 64 16.58 10.45 -16.51
C ILE A 64 16.06 9.31 -17.40
N GLN A 65 16.37 8.05 -17.08
CA GLN A 65 15.87 6.91 -17.84
C GLN A 65 14.35 6.75 -17.72
N ARG A 66 13.79 6.97 -16.51
CA ARG A 66 12.33 6.96 -16.30
C ARG A 66 11.66 8.08 -17.08
N TRP A 67 12.22 9.28 -17.08
CA TRP A 67 11.71 10.38 -17.91
C TRP A 67 11.71 10.02 -19.40
N LYS A 68 12.80 9.44 -19.91
CA LYS A 68 12.89 9.03 -21.33
C LYS A 68 11.88 7.96 -21.71
N ARG A 69 11.50 7.09 -20.78
CA ARG A 69 10.55 6.00 -21.01
C ARG A 69 9.11 6.43 -20.83
N ASP A 70 8.82 7.14 -19.75
CA ASP A 70 7.46 7.38 -19.24
C ASP A 70 7.08 8.87 -19.28
N GLY A 71 7.97 9.76 -19.71
CA GLY A 71 7.75 11.21 -19.70
C GLY A 71 7.47 11.75 -18.31
N GLU A 72 6.50 12.66 -18.20
CA GLU A 72 6.08 13.28 -16.94
C GLU A 72 5.63 12.26 -15.88
N GLN A 73 4.98 11.17 -16.30
CA GLN A 73 4.57 10.09 -15.41
C GLN A 73 5.77 9.44 -14.69
N GLY A 74 6.93 9.45 -15.30
CA GLY A 74 8.17 8.94 -14.72
C GLY A 74 8.66 9.69 -13.47
N LEU A 75 8.15 10.90 -13.22
CA LEU A 75 8.49 11.68 -12.02
C LEU A 75 7.78 11.15 -10.78
N TYR A 76 6.63 10.52 -10.95
CA TYR A 76 5.81 10.02 -9.85
C TYR A 76 6.26 8.62 -9.42
N ASP A 77 6.11 8.33 -8.13
CA ASP A 77 6.37 6.99 -7.62
C ASP A 77 5.20 6.08 -7.95
N LEU A 78 5.49 4.94 -8.57
CA LEU A 78 4.50 3.89 -8.76
C LEU A 78 4.05 3.33 -7.41
N PRO A 79 2.76 2.96 -7.28
CA PRO A 79 2.29 2.32 -6.07
C PRO A 79 3.08 1.03 -5.80
N LYS A 80 3.67 0.95 -4.60
CA LYS A 80 4.40 -0.26 -4.21
C LYS A 80 3.40 -1.38 -3.93
N THR A 81 3.58 -2.53 -4.56
CA THR A 81 2.73 -3.71 -4.36
C THR A 81 2.76 -4.23 -2.93
N GLY A 82 3.77 -3.87 -2.16
CA GLY A 82 3.94 -4.35 -0.80
C GLY A 82 4.22 -5.86 -0.73
N ARG A 83 4.16 -6.43 0.49
CA ARG A 83 4.32 -7.88 0.68
C ARG A 83 3.08 -8.60 0.17
N PRO A 84 3.22 -9.64 -0.68
CA PRO A 84 2.10 -10.44 -1.14
C PRO A 84 1.27 -10.97 0.03
N LYS A 85 -0.04 -10.99 -0.14
CA LYS A 85 -0.94 -11.55 0.87
C LYS A 85 -0.78 -13.08 0.87
N GLN A 86 -0.62 -13.66 2.06
CA GLN A 86 -0.53 -15.11 2.25
C GLN A 86 -1.92 -15.78 2.35
N TRP A 87 -2.98 -15.05 2.10
CA TRP A 87 -4.37 -15.48 2.22
C TRP A 87 -5.20 -14.90 1.08
N GLN A 88 -6.25 -15.59 0.73
CA GLN A 88 -7.21 -15.19 -0.28
C GLN A 88 -8.54 -14.75 0.35
N GLU A 89 -9.37 -14.11 -0.43
CA GLU A 89 -10.71 -13.69 -0.01
C GLU A 89 -11.58 -14.89 0.39
N SER A 90 -11.41 -16.03 -0.29
CA SER A 90 -12.07 -17.31 0.03
C SER A 90 -11.77 -17.83 1.43
N ASP A 91 -10.55 -17.56 1.95
CA ASP A 91 -10.14 -18.00 3.28
C ASP A 91 -10.84 -17.19 4.37
N LEU A 92 -11.05 -15.90 4.12
CA LEU A 92 -11.80 -15.05 5.04
C LEU A 92 -13.29 -15.41 5.05
N LYS A 93 -13.89 -15.67 3.88
CA LYS A 93 -15.27 -16.16 3.79
C LYS A 93 -15.46 -17.49 4.52
N TYR A 94 -14.47 -18.38 4.43
CA TYR A 94 -14.48 -19.62 5.18
C TYR A 94 -14.56 -19.38 6.70
N ILE A 95 -13.73 -18.49 7.24
CA ILE A 95 -13.77 -18.13 8.68
C ILE A 95 -15.14 -17.54 9.06
N GLU A 96 -15.69 -16.65 8.23
CA GLU A 96 -17.02 -16.06 8.46
C GLU A 96 -18.09 -17.15 8.51
N THR A 97 -18.03 -18.11 7.59
CA THR A 97 -18.95 -19.25 7.59
C THR A 97 -18.81 -20.13 8.84
N CYS A 98 -17.60 -20.38 9.32
CA CYS A 98 -17.37 -21.08 10.58
C CYS A 98 -17.97 -20.34 11.78
N LEU A 99 -17.84 -19.00 11.81
CA LEU A 99 -18.40 -18.17 12.87
C LEU A 99 -19.95 -18.15 12.85
N GLU A 100 -20.55 -18.28 11.67
CA GLU A 100 -22.00 -18.24 11.51
C GLU A 100 -22.68 -19.61 11.73
N LYS A 101 -22.11 -20.67 11.16
CA LYS A 101 -22.76 -22.00 11.08
C LYS A 101 -22.50 -22.90 12.29
N ASP A 102 -21.28 -22.92 12.81
CA ASP A 102 -20.88 -23.95 13.75
C ASP A 102 -21.45 -23.75 15.17
N GLY A 103 -22.20 -22.67 15.45
CA GLY A 103 -22.77 -22.40 16.78
C GLY A 103 -21.72 -22.29 17.91
N GLN A 104 -20.48 -22.61 17.64
CA GLN A 104 -19.34 -22.55 18.56
C GLN A 104 -18.69 -21.16 18.55
N LEU A 105 -18.17 -20.75 19.71
CA LEU A 105 -17.41 -19.54 19.87
C LEU A 105 -15.95 -19.83 19.57
N TYR A 106 -15.49 -19.46 18.40
CA TYR A 106 -14.08 -19.55 18.04
C TYR A 106 -13.31 -18.34 18.55
N ASN A 107 -12.19 -18.59 19.21
CA ASN A 107 -11.20 -17.56 19.45
C ASN A 107 -10.28 -17.41 18.23
N SER A 108 -9.52 -16.31 18.15
CA SER A 108 -8.64 -16.04 17.01
C SER A 108 -7.53 -17.08 16.83
N GLN A 109 -7.15 -17.79 17.89
CA GLN A 109 -6.15 -18.85 17.86
C GLN A 109 -6.72 -20.12 17.23
N GLN A 110 -7.93 -20.51 17.60
CA GLN A 110 -8.65 -21.63 16.99
C GLN A 110 -8.91 -21.40 15.50
N LEU A 111 -9.30 -20.17 15.11
CA LEU A 111 -9.48 -19.81 13.70
C LEU A 111 -8.16 -19.84 12.92
N SER A 112 -7.05 -19.43 13.54
CA SER A 112 -5.72 -19.56 12.93
C SER A 112 -5.33 -21.02 12.71
N THR A 113 -5.64 -21.91 13.67
CA THR A 113 -5.40 -23.37 13.55
C THR A 113 -6.27 -23.97 12.45
N LYS A 114 -7.56 -23.67 12.41
CA LYS A 114 -8.46 -24.14 11.34
C LYS A 114 -8.01 -23.68 9.95
N LEU A 115 -7.58 -22.44 9.79
CA LEU A 115 -7.03 -21.95 8.51
C LEU A 115 -5.80 -22.77 8.08
N ARG A 116 -4.92 -23.08 9.01
CA ARG A 116 -3.72 -23.86 8.73
C ARG A 116 -4.07 -25.31 8.34
N GLU A 117 -5.00 -25.95 9.05
CA GLU A 117 -5.34 -27.36 8.85
C GLU A 117 -6.21 -27.58 7.60
N GLU A 118 -7.23 -26.75 7.38
CA GLU A 118 -8.21 -26.96 6.33
C GLU A 118 -7.93 -26.18 5.04
N ARG A 119 -7.19 -25.07 5.14
CA ARG A 119 -6.89 -24.21 3.98
C ARG A 119 -5.39 -24.05 3.68
N GLN A 120 -4.54 -24.66 4.50
CA GLN A 120 -3.06 -24.56 4.41
C GLN A 120 -2.55 -23.09 4.46
N VAL A 121 -3.33 -22.20 5.06
CA VAL A 121 -3.01 -20.78 5.21
C VAL A 121 -2.46 -20.53 6.61
N THR A 122 -1.19 -20.14 6.69
CA THR A 122 -0.54 -19.87 7.97
C THR A 122 -0.66 -18.37 8.30
N LEU A 123 -1.60 -18.05 9.20
CA LEU A 123 -1.78 -16.70 9.74
C LEU A 123 -1.66 -16.72 11.26
N SER A 124 -1.02 -15.72 11.85
CA SER A 124 -1.02 -15.58 13.31
C SER A 124 -2.42 -15.18 13.82
N SER A 125 -2.73 -15.57 15.05
CA SER A 125 -4.02 -15.23 15.70
C SER A 125 -4.28 -13.72 15.73
N ASP A 126 -3.26 -12.91 15.93
CA ASP A 126 -3.36 -11.43 15.84
C ASP A 126 -3.71 -10.95 14.44
N ARG A 127 -3.16 -11.58 13.40
CA ARG A 127 -3.47 -11.23 12.02
C ARG A 127 -4.91 -11.58 11.68
N VAL A 128 -5.37 -12.77 12.08
CA VAL A 128 -6.77 -13.20 11.92
C VAL A 128 -7.70 -12.20 12.60
N ARG A 129 -7.41 -11.83 13.87
CA ARG A 129 -8.20 -10.84 14.60
C ARG A 129 -8.27 -9.49 13.90
N LYS A 130 -7.14 -8.98 13.39
CA LYS A 130 -7.08 -7.70 12.65
C LYS A 130 -7.86 -7.74 11.33
N LEU A 131 -7.81 -8.86 10.61
CA LEU A 131 -8.53 -9.04 9.36
C LEU A 131 -10.04 -9.07 9.60
N LEU A 132 -10.50 -9.84 10.58
CA LEU A 132 -11.90 -9.89 10.96
C LEU A 132 -12.42 -8.54 11.46
N LYS A 133 -11.63 -7.84 12.26
CA LYS A 133 -11.97 -6.50 12.72
C LYS A 133 -12.19 -5.52 11.55
N LYS A 134 -11.32 -5.56 10.55
CA LYS A 134 -11.41 -4.68 9.38
C LYS A 134 -12.63 -5.01 8.50
N ARG A 135 -12.99 -6.31 8.37
CA ARG A 135 -14.00 -6.77 7.42
C ARG A 135 -15.41 -6.72 7.98
N VAL A 136 -15.60 -7.16 9.21
CA VAL A 136 -16.92 -7.27 9.84
C VAL A 136 -17.32 -5.96 10.55
N GLY A 137 -16.51 -4.89 10.40
CA GLY A 137 -16.79 -3.63 11.08
C GLY A 137 -16.71 -3.74 12.61
N TYR A 138 -15.97 -4.72 13.13
CA TYR A 138 -15.62 -4.83 14.55
C TYR A 138 -14.70 -3.70 14.96
N GLY A 139 -15.22 -2.51 15.00
CA GLY A 139 -14.42 -1.30 15.16
C GLY A 139 -14.95 -0.29 16.12
N ASN A 140 -16.05 -0.49 16.81
CA ASN A 140 -16.47 0.39 17.90
C ASN A 140 -17.20 -0.43 18.98
N GLY A 141 -16.45 -1.00 19.92
CA GLY A 141 -17.00 -1.55 21.16
C GLY A 141 -17.82 -2.84 21.05
N ARG A 142 -17.88 -3.49 19.88
CA ARG A 142 -18.50 -4.82 19.77
C ARG A 142 -17.40 -5.86 19.92
N GLU A 143 -17.30 -6.40 21.11
CA GLU A 143 -16.55 -7.63 21.36
C GLU A 143 -17.08 -8.76 20.49
N PHE A 144 -16.20 -9.72 20.12
CA PHE A 144 -16.67 -11.02 19.62
C PHE A 144 -17.81 -11.46 20.53
N PRO A 145 -18.96 -11.93 20.00
CA PRO A 145 -20.09 -12.31 20.82
C PRO A 145 -19.62 -13.35 21.84
N THR A 146 -19.43 -12.92 23.06
CA THR A 146 -19.07 -13.78 24.16
C THR A 146 -20.25 -14.73 24.41
N ARG A 147 -19.97 -15.91 24.98
CA ARG A 147 -20.99 -16.89 25.38
C ARG A 147 -22.14 -16.18 26.12
N THR A 148 -21.83 -15.16 26.93
CA THR A 148 -22.78 -14.39 27.71
C THR A 148 -23.69 -13.51 26.85
N SER A 149 -23.18 -12.88 25.77
CA SER A 149 -23.99 -12.01 24.90
C SER A 149 -24.94 -12.84 24.01
N ARG A 150 -24.53 -14.05 23.60
CA ARG A 150 -25.37 -14.99 22.83
C ARG A 150 -26.48 -15.59 23.71
N ILE A 151 -26.17 -15.96 24.94
CA ILE A 151 -27.16 -16.44 25.91
C ILE A 151 -28.19 -15.36 26.23
N LYS A 152 -27.78 -14.10 26.33
CA LYS A 152 -28.71 -12.98 26.48
C LYS A 152 -29.63 -12.80 25.27
N LYS A 153 -29.11 -12.93 24.05
CA LYS A 153 -29.89 -12.83 22.81
C LYS A 153 -30.89 -13.98 22.65
N LEU A 154 -30.48 -15.22 22.99
CA LEU A 154 -31.37 -16.39 22.99
C LEU A 154 -32.46 -16.30 24.08
N LYS A 155 -32.14 -15.77 25.26
CA LYS A 155 -33.13 -15.55 26.32
C LYS A 155 -34.13 -14.45 26.00
N GLN A 156 -33.76 -13.47 25.13
CA GLN A 156 -34.68 -12.44 24.66
C GLN A 156 -35.62 -12.96 23.58
N LEU A 157 -35.18 -13.91 22.75
CA LEU A 157 -36.01 -14.54 21.70
C LEU A 157 -37.00 -15.58 22.26
N ASN A 158 -36.75 -16.15 23.44
CA ASN A 158 -37.60 -17.17 24.07
C ASN A 158 -38.42 -16.62 25.25
N LYS A 159 -38.71 -15.31 25.31
CA LYS A 159 -39.70 -14.81 26.23
C LYS A 159 -41.10 -15.15 25.65
N PRO A 160 -41.92 -15.95 26.37
CA PRO A 160 -43.32 -16.15 26.01
C PRO A 160 -44.07 -14.81 26.12
N ILE A 161 -44.97 -14.56 25.17
CA ILE A 161 -45.89 -13.43 25.11
C ILE A 161 -46.87 -13.54 26.26
#